data_69bacdcb647732d9fc0734c62cb84507
#
_entry.id   69bacdcb647732d9fc0734c62cb84507
#
_cell.length_a   1.000
_cell.length_b   1.000
_cell.length_c   1.000
_cell.angle_alpha   90.00
_cell.angle_beta   90.00
_cell.angle_gamma   90.00
#
_symmetry.space_group_name_H-M   'P 1'
#
loop_
_entity.id
_entity.type
_entity.pdbx_description
1 polymer ?
#
loop_
_entity_poly.entity_id
_entity_poly.type
_entity_poly.pdbx_seq_one_letter_code
_entity_poly.pdbx_strand_id
1 'polypeptide(L)'
;MTTVLKNKYAETGFPNDPILLDPKMIVRTDVEAVKVVVDACLKPEKSPLIKSNLAENIGIHSLWFKDERNRMNMGSFKAIGATYVLAREASEKVGLNASEDDLKKSLKGRTYVTASAGNHGLSLANGARLFGAKAIIYLSKTVPTEFAEFIKTYGADVVVAGENYEASMAAAAEAATQNNWTLLSDSTWENYSAGVDVMAGYLIMASEAFEECPVTPTHIFLQAGIGGFPASVAAFARRYYGNEPKIIIVEPTEAPVIQASISAGKAVEVKGEVSIMGRLDCKVPSLAALSSLASTANYCMTITDQEST
;
A
#
# COMPACT_ATOMS: atom_id res chain seq x y z
N MET A 1 -14.64 19.64 -8.91
CA MET A 1 -14.72 19.21 -10.32
C MET A 1 -13.63 18.19 -10.59
N THR A 2 -13.97 17.09 -11.24
CA THR A 2 -13.00 16.14 -11.78
C THR A 2 -11.99 16.85 -12.65
N THR A 3 -10.71 16.64 -12.38
CA THR A 3 -9.60 17.15 -13.17
C THR A 3 -8.75 16.00 -13.68
N VAL A 4 -8.17 16.17 -14.87
CA VAL A 4 -7.22 15.21 -15.44
C VAL A 4 -5.93 15.93 -15.78
N LEU A 5 -4.83 15.49 -15.19
CA LEU A 5 -3.49 15.98 -15.46
C LEU A 5 -2.71 14.93 -16.24
N LYS A 6 -2.20 15.30 -17.42
CA LYS A 6 -1.21 14.48 -18.12
C LYS A 6 0.14 14.59 -17.39
N ASN A 7 0.72 13.47 -17.04
CA ASN A 7 2.04 13.44 -16.40
C ASN A 7 3.13 13.75 -17.43
N LYS A 8 3.76 14.90 -17.27
CA LYS A 8 4.86 15.35 -18.15
C LYS A 8 6.17 14.60 -17.92
N TYR A 9 6.26 13.85 -16.83
CA TYR A 9 7.44 13.06 -16.44
C TYR A 9 7.28 11.57 -16.76
N ALA A 10 6.16 11.17 -17.39
CA ALA A 10 5.95 9.78 -17.78
C ALA A 10 7.16 9.28 -18.60
N GLU A 11 7.65 8.07 -18.24
CA GLU A 11 8.83 7.40 -18.82
C GLU A 11 10.19 8.00 -18.40
N THR A 12 10.25 9.25 -17.96
CA THR A 12 11.53 9.91 -17.60
C THR A 12 11.76 10.04 -16.08
N GLY A 13 10.69 10.13 -15.30
CA GLY A 13 10.76 10.45 -13.88
C GLY A 13 11.10 11.92 -13.61
N PHE A 14 11.19 12.29 -12.35
CA PHE A 14 11.62 13.65 -11.97
C PHE A 14 13.09 13.87 -12.32
N PRO A 15 13.47 15.04 -12.83
CA PRO A 15 14.86 15.37 -13.08
C PRO A 15 15.62 15.44 -11.74
N ASN A 16 16.79 14.77 -11.69
CA ASN A 16 17.66 14.75 -10.49
C ASN A 16 16.95 14.29 -9.20
N ASP A 17 16.07 13.30 -9.33
CA ASP A 17 15.33 12.74 -8.18
C ASP A 17 16.29 12.10 -7.17
N PRO A 18 16.45 12.67 -5.95
CA PRO A 18 17.36 12.14 -4.96
C PRO A 18 16.93 10.77 -4.42
N ILE A 19 15.64 10.42 -4.55
CA ILE A 19 15.09 9.12 -4.12
C ILE A 19 15.72 7.98 -4.92
N LEU A 20 16.01 8.19 -6.20
CA LEU A 20 16.64 7.18 -7.06
C LEU A 20 18.11 6.90 -6.69
N LEU A 21 18.73 7.73 -5.86
CA LEU A 21 20.10 7.51 -5.37
C LEU A 21 20.16 6.53 -4.20
N ASP A 22 19.04 6.26 -3.53
CA ASP A 22 18.95 5.26 -2.45
C ASP A 22 18.28 3.97 -2.97
N PRO A 23 19.04 2.87 -3.15
CA PRO A 23 18.46 1.60 -3.62
C PRO A 23 17.34 1.05 -2.72
N LYS A 24 17.29 1.44 -1.44
CA LYS A 24 16.25 1.04 -0.51
C LYS A 24 14.91 1.73 -0.80
N MET A 25 14.93 2.86 -1.50
CA MET A 25 13.75 3.63 -1.88
C MET A 25 13.18 3.24 -3.25
N ILE A 26 13.81 2.29 -3.96
CA ILE A 26 13.34 1.84 -5.27
C ILE A 26 12.19 0.85 -5.09
N VAL A 27 11.04 1.14 -5.67
CA VAL A 27 9.86 0.25 -5.68
C VAL A 27 10.20 -1.05 -6.39
N ARG A 28 9.93 -2.18 -5.72
CA ARG A 28 10.30 -3.51 -6.22
C ARG A 28 9.29 -3.99 -7.27
N THR A 29 9.80 -4.77 -8.24
CA THR A 29 9.00 -5.39 -9.30
C THR A 29 9.28 -6.88 -9.46
N ASP A 30 10.16 -7.46 -8.64
CA ASP A 30 10.47 -8.87 -8.65
C ASP A 30 9.40 -9.65 -7.89
N VAL A 31 8.33 -10.00 -8.61
CA VAL A 31 7.19 -10.73 -8.04
C VAL A 31 7.54 -12.16 -7.68
N GLU A 32 8.48 -12.80 -8.39
CA GLU A 32 8.84 -14.19 -8.12
C GLU A 32 9.50 -14.34 -6.74
N ALA A 33 10.37 -13.40 -6.38
CA ALA A 33 10.94 -13.36 -5.03
C ALA A 33 9.87 -13.19 -3.94
N VAL A 34 8.80 -12.43 -4.22
CA VAL A 34 7.68 -12.25 -3.29
C VAL A 34 6.81 -13.51 -3.23
N LYS A 35 6.48 -14.12 -4.38
CA LYS A 35 5.70 -15.37 -4.46
C LYS A 35 6.33 -16.49 -3.64
N VAL A 36 7.63 -16.69 -3.76
CA VAL A 36 8.36 -17.74 -2.99
C VAL A 36 8.09 -17.62 -1.49
N VAL A 37 8.14 -16.42 -0.92
CA VAL A 37 7.87 -16.19 0.51
C VAL A 37 6.38 -16.38 0.83
N VAL A 38 5.50 -15.81 0.00
CA VAL A 38 4.05 -15.84 0.22
C VAL A 38 3.52 -17.27 0.13
N ASP A 39 3.96 -18.04 -0.86
CA ASP A 39 3.54 -19.44 -1.05
C ASP A 39 4.09 -20.37 0.07
N ALA A 40 5.29 -20.09 0.59
CA ALA A 40 5.85 -20.85 1.68
C ALA A 40 5.18 -20.54 3.04
N CYS A 41 4.94 -19.27 3.33
CA CYS A 41 4.61 -18.81 4.68
C CYS A 41 3.15 -18.39 4.90
N LEU A 42 2.44 -17.94 3.85
CA LEU A 42 1.11 -17.34 3.99
C LEU A 42 0.02 -18.13 3.28
N LYS A 43 0.29 -18.66 2.10
CA LYS A 43 -0.64 -19.43 1.25
C LYS A 43 -2.03 -18.79 1.11
N PRO A 44 -2.13 -17.50 0.78
CA PRO A 44 -3.43 -16.84 0.66
C PRO A 44 -4.19 -17.40 -0.54
N GLU A 45 -5.52 -17.49 -0.40
CA GLU A 45 -6.36 -17.73 -1.55
C GLU A 45 -6.28 -16.55 -2.54
N LYS A 46 -6.32 -16.86 -3.84
CA LYS A 46 -6.39 -15.83 -4.88
C LYS A 46 -7.71 -15.08 -4.77
N SER A 47 -7.66 -13.76 -4.90
CA SER A 47 -8.87 -12.96 -5.03
C SER A 47 -9.37 -12.99 -6.48
N PRO A 48 -10.69 -12.87 -6.72
CA PRO A 48 -11.22 -12.97 -8.07
C PRO A 48 -10.93 -11.75 -8.92
N LEU A 49 -10.66 -11.99 -10.22
CA LEU A 49 -10.72 -10.96 -11.26
C LEU A 49 -12.11 -11.02 -11.92
N ILE A 50 -12.92 -9.98 -11.72
CA ILE A 50 -14.33 -9.96 -12.11
C ILE A 50 -14.52 -9.13 -13.38
N LYS A 51 -15.12 -9.73 -14.41
CA LYS A 51 -15.59 -9.00 -15.60
C LYS A 51 -16.91 -8.29 -15.28
N SER A 52 -16.96 -6.99 -15.54
CA SER A 52 -18.15 -6.18 -15.29
C SER A 52 -19.02 -5.99 -16.54
N ASN A 53 -20.33 -6.09 -16.36
CA ASN A 53 -21.30 -5.77 -17.41
C ASN A 53 -21.46 -4.26 -17.66
N LEU A 54 -20.89 -3.41 -16.77
CA LEU A 54 -20.89 -1.95 -16.96
C LEU A 54 -20.15 -1.53 -18.24
N ALA A 55 -19.26 -2.36 -18.77
CA ALA A 55 -18.54 -2.08 -20.01
C ALA A 55 -19.49 -1.75 -21.17
N GLU A 56 -20.59 -2.49 -21.31
CA GLU A 56 -21.60 -2.28 -22.36
C GLU A 56 -22.29 -0.91 -22.19
N ASN A 57 -22.60 -0.50 -20.96
CA ASN A 57 -23.29 0.74 -20.66
C ASN A 57 -22.47 1.97 -20.98
N ILE A 58 -21.14 1.88 -20.89
CA ILE A 58 -20.23 3.00 -21.14
C ILE A 58 -19.50 2.90 -22.49
N GLY A 59 -19.87 1.91 -23.32
CA GLY A 59 -19.38 1.78 -24.69
C GLY A 59 -17.91 1.36 -24.82
N ILE A 60 -17.38 0.61 -23.86
CA ILE A 60 -16.03 0.03 -23.92
C ILE A 60 -16.09 -1.49 -24.11
N HIS A 61 -15.01 -2.07 -24.66
CA HIS A 61 -14.97 -3.51 -24.97
C HIS A 61 -15.09 -4.41 -23.74
N SER A 62 -14.35 -4.08 -22.69
CA SER A 62 -14.40 -4.83 -21.44
C SER A 62 -13.90 -4.01 -20.25
N LEU A 63 -14.40 -4.32 -19.07
CA LEU A 63 -14.01 -3.75 -17.80
C LEU A 63 -13.81 -4.89 -16.78
N TRP A 64 -12.69 -4.85 -16.08
CA TRP A 64 -12.31 -5.88 -15.13
C TRP A 64 -11.94 -5.25 -13.79
N PHE A 65 -12.33 -5.92 -12.68
CA PHE A 65 -12.00 -5.52 -11.32
C PHE A 65 -11.29 -6.65 -10.60
N LYS A 66 -10.15 -6.37 -9.98
CA LYS A 66 -9.54 -7.25 -8.99
C LYS A 66 -10.21 -7.00 -7.65
N ASP A 67 -11.00 -7.95 -7.17
CA ASP A 67 -11.81 -7.81 -5.96
C ASP A 67 -11.06 -8.29 -4.72
N GLU A 68 -10.48 -7.35 -3.99
CA GLU A 68 -9.69 -7.63 -2.78
C GLU A 68 -10.50 -7.61 -1.47
N ARG A 69 -11.84 -7.55 -1.54
CA ARG A 69 -12.69 -7.47 -0.33
C ARG A 69 -12.56 -8.69 0.58
N ASN A 70 -12.21 -9.85 0.03
CA ASN A 70 -12.05 -11.08 0.80
C ASN A 70 -10.59 -11.50 1.00
N ARG A 71 -9.60 -10.68 0.62
CA ARG A 71 -8.19 -11.01 0.78
C ARG A 71 -7.86 -11.33 2.23
N MET A 72 -7.46 -12.58 2.50
CA MET A 72 -7.13 -13.09 3.83
C MET A 72 -8.21 -12.81 4.90
N ASN A 73 -9.47 -12.64 4.50
CA ASN A 73 -10.60 -12.24 5.36
C ASN A 73 -10.41 -10.88 6.07
N MET A 74 -9.62 -9.98 5.49
CA MET A 74 -9.29 -8.67 6.08
C MET A 74 -9.86 -7.47 5.33
N GLY A 75 -10.66 -7.70 4.28
CA GLY A 75 -11.42 -6.66 3.60
C GLY A 75 -10.61 -5.75 2.66
N SER A 76 -9.33 -6.05 2.38
CA SER A 76 -8.48 -5.13 1.62
C SER A 76 -7.22 -5.79 1.08
N PHE A 77 -6.71 -5.29 -0.06
CA PHE A 77 -5.40 -5.65 -0.62
C PHE A 77 -4.24 -5.43 0.38
N LYS A 78 -4.38 -4.50 1.32
CA LYS A 78 -3.35 -4.23 2.34
C LYS A 78 -3.09 -5.42 3.26
N ALA A 79 -3.98 -6.43 3.26
CA ALA A 79 -3.80 -7.66 4.04
C ALA A 79 -2.43 -8.31 3.80
N ILE A 80 -1.92 -8.33 2.56
CA ILE A 80 -0.62 -8.93 2.25
C ILE A 80 0.55 -7.99 2.60
N GLY A 81 0.38 -6.67 2.58
CA GLY A 81 1.47 -5.70 2.71
C GLY A 81 2.40 -5.91 3.92
N ALA A 82 1.99 -5.48 5.11
CA ALA A 82 2.80 -5.68 6.33
C ALA A 82 2.97 -7.17 6.67
N THR A 83 1.94 -8.00 6.42
CA THR A 83 2.03 -9.45 6.65
C THR A 83 3.16 -10.10 5.83
N TYR A 84 3.38 -9.66 4.57
CA TYR A 84 4.51 -10.12 3.75
C TYR A 84 5.86 -9.75 4.36
N VAL A 85 6.00 -8.52 4.89
CA VAL A 85 7.26 -8.10 5.52
C VAL A 85 7.64 -9.03 6.68
N LEU A 86 6.65 -9.37 7.52
CA LEU A 86 6.87 -10.28 8.63
C LEU A 86 7.09 -11.73 8.13
N ALA A 87 6.40 -12.17 7.09
CA ALA A 87 6.60 -13.48 6.48
C ALA A 87 8.03 -13.64 5.92
N ARG A 88 8.55 -12.60 5.26
CA ARG A 88 9.92 -12.57 4.77
C ARG A 88 10.92 -12.68 5.92
N GLU A 89 10.78 -11.85 6.97
CA GLU A 89 11.67 -11.92 8.14
C GLU A 89 11.58 -13.28 8.85
N ALA A 90 10.38 -13.85 8.93
CA ALA A 90 10.18 -15.20 9.47
C ALA A 90 10.92 -16.25 8.62
N SER A 91 10.78 -16.21 7.30
CA SER A 91 11.44 -17.15 6.38
C SER A 91 12.98 -17.02 6.41
N GLU A 92 13.49 -15.81 6.53
CA GLU A 92 14.94 -15.56 6.69
C GLU A 92 15.48 -16.20 7.97
N LYS A 93 14.66 -16.29 9.02
CA LYS A 93 15.08 -16.83 10.31
C LYS A 93 14.96 -18.37 10.43
N VAL A 94 13.89 -18.95 9.87
CA VAL A 94 13.62 -20.40 10.03
C VAL A 94 13.65 -21.18 8.70
N GLY A 95 13.84 -20.51 7.57
CA GLY A 95 13.87 -21.10 6.24
C GLY A 95 12.48 -21.22 5.59
N LEU A 96 12.46 -21.31 4.25
CA LEU A 96 11.24 -21.42 3.45
C LEU A 96 10.52 -22.76 3.60
N ASN A 97 11.24 -23.81 4.04
CA ASN A 97 10.69 -25.15 4.26
C ASN A 97 10.34 -25.41 5.74
N ALA A 98 10.26 -24.35 6.56
CA ALA A 98 9.92 -24.46 7.97
C ALA A 98 8.51 -25.02 8.18
N SER A 99 8.32 -25.74 9.29
CA SER A 99 6.99 -26.20 9.69
C SER A 99 6.10 -25.01 10.10
N GLU A 100 4.79 -25.20 10.10
CA GLU A 100 3.86 -24.17 10.61
C GLU A 100 4.15 -23.79 12.07
N ASP A 101 4.57 -24.74 12.90
CA ASP A 101 4.90 -24.50 14.29
C ASP A 101 6.19 -23.68 14.45
N ASP A 102 7.17 -23.87 13.55
CA ASP A 102 8.39 -23.05 13.53
C ASP A 102 8.06 -21.63 13.07
N LEU A 103 7.24 -21.48 12.02
CA LEU A 103 6.76 -20.20 11.55
C LEU A 103 6.00 -19.43 12.64
N LYS A 104 5.07 -20.07 13.36
CA LYS A 104 4.29 -19.47 14.47
C LYS A 104 5.15 -18.95 15.62
N LYS A 105 6.38 -19.39 15.75
CA LYS A 105 7.31 -19.01 16.82
C LYS A 105 8.50 -18.19 16.31
N SER A 106 8.61 -18.03 15.00
CA SER A 106 9.80 -17.48 14.33
C SER A 106 10.16 -16.08 14.80
N LEU A 107 9.17 -15.20 15.02
CA LEU A 107 9.37 -13.81 15.43
C LEU A 107 9.07 -13.59 16.94
N LYS A 108 9.07 -14.67 17.74
CA LYS A 108 8.89 -14.55 19.19
C LYS A 108 9.93 -13.60 19.80
N GLY A 109 9.46 -12.64 20.61
CA GLY A 109 10.29 -11.61 21.24
C GLY A 109 10.48 -10.35 20.38
N ARG A 110 10.03 -10.35 19.10
CA ARG A 110 10.00 -9.14 18.27
C ARG A 110 8.73 -8.34 18.56
N THR A 111 8.87 -7.02 18.52
CA THR A 111 7.73 -6.09 18.63
C THR A 111 7.76 -5.16 17.44
N TYR A 112 6.64 -5.06 16.75
CA TYR A 112 6.42 -4.14 15.64
C TYR A 112 5.42 -3.07 16.04
N VAL A 113 5.64 -1.86 15.59
CA VAL A 113 4.77 -0.72 15.90
C VAL A 113 4.45 0.07 14.63
N THR A 114 3.24 0.57 14.56
CA THR A 114 2.79 1.51 13.50
C THR A 114 1.72 2.45 14.04
N ALA A 115 1.45 3.53 13.32
CA ALA A 115 0.25 4.35 13.52
C ALA A 115 -0.70 4.14 12.35
N SER A 116 -1.80 3.42 12.56
CA SER A 116 -2.83 3.20 11.54
C SER A 116 -4.10 2.63 12.13
N ALA A 117 -5.19 3.39 12.09
CA ALA A 117 -6.54 2.90 12.43
C ALA A 117 -7.16 1.98 11.34
N GLY A 118 -6.45 1.81 10.22
CA GLY A 118 -7.01 1.15 9.04
C GLY A 118 -6.36 -0.17 8.68
N ASN A 119 -6.48 -0.49 7.40
CA ASN A 119 -6.09 -1.79 6.84
C ASN A 119 -4.59 -2.13 7.00
N HIS A 120 -3.71 -1.12 7.09
CA HIS A 120 -2.29 -1.36 7.35
C HIS A 120 -2.05 -1.84 8.80
N GLY A 121 -2.69 -1.19 9.79
CA GLY A 121 -2.62 -1.64 11.19
C GLY A 121 -3.15 -3.05 11.37
N LEU A 122 -4.26 -3.42 10.70
CA LEU A 122 -4.80 -4.78 10.70
C LEU A 122 -3.83 -5.79 10.06
N SER A 123 -3.21 -5.42 8.93
CA SER A 123 -2.20 -6.27 8.27
C SER A 123 -1.02 -6.54 9.19
N LEU A 124 -0.51 -5.52 9.89
CA LEU A 124 0.56 -5.68 10.86
C LEU A 124 0.15 -6.57 12.04
N ALA A 125 -1.03 -6.34 12.61
CA ALA A 125 -1.55 -7.14 13.72
C ALA A 125 -1.68 -8.62 13.33
N ASN A 126 -2.25 -8.90 12.15
CA ASN A 126 -2.38 -10.26 11.62
C ASN A 126 -1.02 -10.92 11.38
N GLY A 127 -0.08 -10.23 10.74
CA GLY A 127 1.27 -10.74 10.52
C GLY A 127 1.99 -11.07 11.83
N ALA A 128 1.91 -10.18 12.82
CA ALA A 128 2.50 -10.41 14.14
C ALA A 128 1.91 -11.66 14.80
N ARG A 129 0.58 -11.82 14.75
CA ARG A 129 -0.11 -13.00 15.27
C ARG A 129 0.32 -14.29 14.58
N LEU A 130 0.47 -14.28 13.25
CA LEU A 130 0.85 -15.47 12.47
C LEU A 130 2.26 -15.97 12.82
N PHE A 131 3.19 -15.07 13.10
CA PHE A 131 4.60 -15.39 13.31
C PHE A 131 5.07 -15.26 14.77
N GLY A 132 4.13 -15.06 15.71
CA GLY A 132 4.40 -15.02 17.15
C GLY A 132 5.12 -13.76 17.63
N ALA A 133 5.07 -12.69 16.87
CA ALA A 133 5.52 -11.36 17.24
C ALA A 133 4.44 -10.60 18.04
N LYS A 134 4.82 -9.47 18.61
CA LYS A 134 3.92 -8.50 19.21
C LYS A 134 3.68 -7.34 18.25
N ALA A 135 2.42 -6.91 18.10
CA ALA A 135 2.06 -5.68 17.38
C ALA A 135 1.51 -4.65 18.35
N ILE A 136 1.94 -3.39 18.19
CA ILE A 136 1.42 -2.24 18.93
C ILE A 136 0.97 -1.19 17.92
N ILE A 137 -0.32 -0.85 17.96
CA ILE A 137 -0.92 0.07 17.01
C ILE A 137 -1.26 1.39 17.72
N TYR A 138 -0.63 2.46 17.26
CA TYR A 138 -0.90 3.80 17.74
C TYR A 138 -2.08 4.41 16.99
N LEU A 139 -3.01 5.00 17.72
CA LEU A 139 -4.18 5.70 17.17
C LEU A 139 -4.24 7.11 17.73
N SER A 140 -4.68 8.06 16.91
CA SER A 140 -4.98 9.41 17.40
C SER A 140 -6.26 9.42 18.23
N LYS A 141 -6.41 10.44 19.07
CA LYS A 141 -7.62 10.65 19.87
C LYS A 141 -8.88 10.88 19.03
N THR A 142 -8.72 11.23 17.74
CA THR A 142 -9.85 11.43 16.80
C THR A 142 -10.41 10.13 16.25
N VAL A 143 -9.72 8.99 16.44
CA VAL A 143 -10.19 7.69 15.96
C VAL A 143 -11.27 7.15 16.90
N PRO A 144 -12.45 6.76 16.40
CA PRO A 144 -13.49 6.14 17.22
C PRO A 144 -13.00 4.88 17.94
N THR A 145 -13.47 4.65 19.17
CA THR A 145 -13.05 3.52 20.03
C THR A 145 -13.32 2.15 19.41
N GLU A 146 -14.35 2.05 18.57
CA GLU A 146 -14.72 0.82 17.87
C GLU A 146 -13.59 0.30 16.96
N PHE A 147 -12.80 1.19 16.37
CA PHE A 147 -11.61 0.80 15.60
C PHE A 147 -10.52 0.20 16.48
N ALA A 148 -10.31 0.77 17.67
CA ALA A 148 -9.36 0.21 18.64
C ALA A 148 -9.76 -1.21 19.06
N GLU A 149 -11.04 -1.40 19.39
CA GLU A 149 -11.55 -2.73 19.76
C GLU A 149 -11.47 -3.72 18.61
N PHE A 150 -11.76 -3.29 17.38
CA PHE A 150 -11.61 -4.15 16.20
C PHE A 150 -10.17 -4.58 15.97
N ILE A 151 -9.19 -3.68 16.10
CA ILE A 151 -7.76 -4.00 15.96
C ILE A 151 -7.33 -5.02 17.03
N LYS A 152 -7.79 -4.88 18.26
CA LYS A 152 -7.49 -5.83 19.35
C LYS A 152 -7.98 -7.25 19.05
N THR A 153 -9.05 -7.44 18.27
CA THR A 153 -9.51 -8.78 17.87
C THR A 153 -8.48 -9.54 17.03
N TYR A 154 -7.55 -8.80 16.39
CA TYR A 154 -6.40 -9.37 15.66
C TYR A 154 -5.17 -9.63 16.54
N GLY A 155 -5.29 -9.43 17.86
CA GLY A 155 -4.23 -9.73 18.84
C GLY A 155 -3.18 -8.63 19.00
N ALA A 156 -3.44 -7.41 18.53
CA ALA A 156 -2.55 -6.28 18.74
C ALA A 156 -2.89 -5.51 20.02
N ASP A 157 -1.87 -4.90 20.64
CA ASP A 157 -2.07 -3.87 21.64
C ASP A 157 -2.36 -2.54 20.93
N VAL A 158 -3.23 -1.73 21.54
CA VAL A 158 -3.58 -0.41 21.01
C VAL A 158 -3.20 0.66 22.02
N VAL A 159 -2.51 1.70 21.54
CA VAL A 159 -2.13 2.90 22.30
C VAL A 159 -2.80 4.11 21.67
N VAL A 160 -3.61 4.83 22.43
CA VAL A 160 -4.19 6.10 21.97
C VAL A 160 -3.24 7.23 22.36
N ALA A 161 -2.59 7.85 21.36
CA ALA A 161 -1.62 8.92 21.54
C ALA A 161 -1.64 9.90 20.36
N GLY A 162 -1.50 11.18 20.66
CA GLY A 162 -1.52 12.25 19.64
C GLY A 162 -2.93 12.77 19.32
N GLU A 163 -3.00 14.04 18.96
CA GLU A 163 -4.27 14.71 18.62
C GLU A 163 -4.73 14.38 17.19
N ASN A 164 -3.79 14.01 16.30
CA ASN A 164 -4.02 13.68 14.90
C ASN A 164 -3.12 12.50 14.49
N TYR A 165 -3.20 12.11 13.22
CA TYR A 165 -2.42 11.00 12.67
C TYR A 165 -0.91 11.23 12.76
N GLU A 166 -0.44 12.43 12.42
CA GLU A 166 0.98 12.80 12.42
C GLU A 166 1.57 12.69 13.83
N ALA A 167 0.86 13.21 14.84
CA ALA A 167 1.26 13.09 16.22
C ALA A 167 1.27 11.64 16.72
N SER A 168 0.34 10.80 16.26
CA SER A 168 0.33 9.36 16.57
C SER A 168 1.51 8.65 15.93
N MET A 169 1.87 9.00 14.69
CA MET A 169 3.02 8.43 14.00
C MET A 169 4.32 8.83 14.69
N ALA A 170 4.44 10.10 15.10
CA ALA A 170 5.61 10.57 15.86
C ALA A 170 5.75 9.81 17.19
N ALA A 171 4.66 9.62 17.93
CA ALA A 171 4.65 8.85 19.17
C ALA A 171 5.03 7.36 18.93
N ALA A 172 4.55 6.75 17.85
CA ALA A 172 4.92 5.38 17.48
C ALA A 172 6.41 5.27 17.15
N ALA A 173 6.97 6.23 16.40
CA ALA A 173 8.39 6.27 16.04
C ALA A 173 9.29 6.49 17.26
N GLU A 174 8.90 7.37 18.18
CA GLU A 174 9.59 7.59 19.44
C GLU A 174 9.59 6.32 20.30
N ALA A 175 8.44 5.68 20.47
CA ALA A 175 8.33 4.43 21.22
C ALA A 175 9.16 3.31 20.58
N ALA A 176 9.20 3.22 19.26
CA ALA A 176 10.06 2.28 18.54
C ALA A 176 11.53 2.46 18.93
N THR A 177 12.00 3.71 18.93
CA THR A 177 13.39 4.06 19.27
C THR A 177 13.70 3.75 20.74
N GLN A 178 12.85 4.19 21.66
CA GLN A 178 13.06 4.03 23.10
C GLN A 178 13.06 2.57 23.55
N ASN A 179 12.27 1.71 22.90
CA ASN A 179 12.10 0.31 23.31
C ASN A 179 12.80 -0.69 22.38
N ASN A 180 13.56 -0.21 21.41
CA ASN A 180 14.18 -1.06 20.36
C ASN A 180 13.15 -1.95 19.62
N TRP A 181 11.98 -1.36 19.30
CA TRP A 181 10.95 -1.99 18.48
C TRP A 181 11.13 -1.64 17.01
N THR A 182 10.49 -2.41 16.13
CA THR A 182 10.52 -2.17 14.69
C THR A 182 9.34 -1.30 14.29
N LEU A 183 9.60 -0.06 13.87
CA LEU A 183 8.57 0.76 13.20
C LEU A 183 8.31 0.16 11.81
N LEU A 184 7.04 -0.11 11.49
CA LEU A 184 6.62 -0.57 10.17
C LEU A 184 5.43 0.28 9.66
N SER A 185 5.75 1.33 8.92
CA SER A 185 4.77 2.17 8.20
C SER A 185 4.67 1.74 6.74
N ASP A 186 3.51 1.94 6.12
CA ASP A 186 3.30 1.73 4.68
C ASP A 186 3.67 2.97 3.83
N SER A 187 4.20 4.03 4.47
CA SER A 187 4.78 5.20 3.83
C SER A 187 6.30 5.16 3.85
N THR A 188 6.92 6.04 3.05
CA THR A 188 8.36 6.29 3.06
C THR A 188 8.62 7.78 3.13
N TRP A 189 9.68 8.16 3.86
CA TRP A 189 10.15 9.53 3.98
C TRP A 189 11.68 9.54 4.05
N GLU A 190 12.29 10.71 4.20
CA GLU A 190 13.74 10.83 4.29
C GLU A 190 14.29 9.93 5.42
N ASN A 191 15.27 9.09 5.08
CA ASN A 191 15.88 8.10 5.99
C ASN A 191 14.95 6.97 6.48
N TYR A 192 13.76 6.79 5.86
CA TYR A 192 12.87 5.69 6.18
C TYR A 192 12.31 5.03 4.92
N SER A 193 12.66 3.77 4.69
CA SER A 193 12.36 3.03 3.45
C SER A 193 11.50 1.77 3.64
N ALA A 194 11.13 1.38 4.88
CA ALA A 194 10.41 0.12 5.12
C ALA A 194 9.07 0.00 4.37
N GLY A 195 8.44 1.14 4.02
CA GLY A 195 7.23 1.15 3.19
C GLY A 195 7.43 0.52 1.80
N VAL A 196 8.66 0.50 1.26
CA VAL A 196 8.98 -0.18 -0.01
C VAL A 196 8.79 -1.69 0.11
N ASP A 197 9.14 -2.26 1.25
CA ASP A 197 8.92 -3.68 1.51
C ASP A 197 7.43 -4.02 1.68
N VAL A 198 6.65 -3.11 2.27
CA VAL A 198 5.19 -3.24 2.34
C VAL A 198 4.58 -3.20 0.94
N MET A 199 5.03 -2.29 0.07
CA MET A 199 4.61 -2.20 -1.34
C MET A 199 4.91 -3.49 -2.12
N ALA A 200 6.02 -4.17 -1.82
CA ALA A 200 6.37 -5.43 -2.48
C ALA A 200 5.29 -6.52 -2.26
N GLY A 201 4.64 -6.57 -1.09
CA GLY A 201 3.53 -7.47 -0.85
C GLY A 201 2.35 -7.29 -1.82
N TYR A 202 2.12 -6.06 -2.30
CA TYR A 202 1.03 -5.77 -3.24
C TYR A 202 1.26 -6.34 -4.65
N LEU A 203 2.48 -6.76 -4.97
CA LEU A 203 2.81 -7.43 -6.23
C LEU A 203 2.02 -8.74 -6.43
N ILE A 204 1.64 -9.43 -5.36
CA ILE A 204 0.84 -10.66 -5.44
C ILE A 204 -0.50 -10.38 -6.11
N MET A 205 -1.24 -9.37 -5.63
CA MET A 205 -2.51 -8.97 -6.23
C MET A 205 -2.34 -8.52 -7.69
N ALA A 206 -1.30 -7.72 -7.98
CA ALA A 206 -1.02 -7.25 -9.32
C ALA A 206 -0.70 -8.41 -10.29
N SER A 207 0.13 -9.38 -9.85
CA SER A 207 0.48 -10.56 -10.62
C SER A 207 -0.75 -11.41 -10.92
N GLU A 208 -1.56 -11.72 -9.90
CA GLU A 208 -2.82 -12.45 -10.08
C GLU A 208 -3.73 -11.76 -11.11
N ALA A 209 -3.90 -10.43 -11.00
CA ALA A 209 -4.74 -9.68 -11.91
C ALA A 209 -4.23 -9.72 -13.35
N PHE A 210 -2.92 -9.61 -13.56
CA PHE A 210 -2.32 -9.57 -14.90
C PHE A 210 -2.27 -10.95 -15.54
N GLU A 211 -2.01 -12.01 -14.77
CA GLU A 211 -2.05 -13.39 -15.24
C GLU A 211 -3.46 -13.86 -15.60
N GLU A 212 -4.48 -13.43 -14.87
CA GLU A 212 -5.87 -13.81 -15.08
C GLU A 212 -6.57 -12.97 -16.16
N CYS A 213 -6.05 -11.76 -16.46
CA CYS A 213 -6.67 -10.90 -17.47
C CYS A 213 -6.47 -11.49 -18.88
N PRO A 214 -7.55 -11.80 -19.60
CA PRO A 214 -7.46 -12.53 -20.88
C PRO A 214 -6.91 -11.68 -22.04
N VAL A 215 -6.79 -10.37 -21.84
CA VAL A 215 -6.30 -9.41 -22.84
C VAL A 215 -5.42 -8.37 -22.18
N THR A 216 -4.43 -7.84 -22.91
CA THR A 216 -3.65 -6.69 -22.43
C THR A 216 -4.58 -5.49 -22.22
N PRO A 217 -4.67 -4.93 -21.02
CA PRO A 217 -5.53 -3.78 -20.76
C PRO A 217 -5.00 -2.54 -21.49
N THR A 218 -5.88 -1.75 -22.07
CA THR A 218 -5.52 -0.44 -22.66
C THR A 218 -5.34 0.64 -21.58
N HIS A 219 -6.07 0.50 -20.47
CA HIS A 219 -6.07 1.44 -19.36
C HIS A 219 -6.09 0.68 -18.02
N ILE A 220 -5.31 1.16 -17.04
CA ILE A 220 -5.29 0.64 -15.68
C ILE A 220 -5.56 1.82 -14.75
N PHE A 221 -6.68 1.78 -14.03
CA PHE A 221 -7.07 2.79 -13.04
C PHE A 221 -6.67 2.32 -11.64
N LEU A 222 -5.95 3.17 -10.91
CA LEU A 222 -5.39 2.86 -9.61
C LEU A 222 -5.71 3.99 -8.62
N GLN A 223 -6.50 3.69 -7.60
CA GLN A 223 -6.78 4.65 -6.54
C GLN A 223 -5.53 4.93 -5.72
N ALA A 224 -5.38 6.17 -5.25
CA ALA A 224 -4.26 6.60 -4.44
C ALA A 224 -4.69 7.36 -3.18
N GLY A 225 -4.08 7.02 -2.05
CA GLY A 225 -3.84 7.88 -0.92
C GLY A 225 -2.38 8.34 -0.97
N ILE A 226 -1.51 7.80 -0.10
CA ILE A 226 -0.05 8.10 -0.11
C ILE A 226 0.70 7.61 -1.35
N GLY A 227 0.07 6.81 -2.23
CA GLY A 227 0.64 6.34 -3.49
C GLY A 227 1.27 4.94 -3.48
N GLY A 228 1.42 4.29 -2.33
CA GLY A 228 2.14 3.00 -2.23
C GLY A 228 1.54 1.87 -3.08
N PHE A 229 0.22 1.70 -3.03
CA PHE A 229 -0.49 0.74 -3.86
C PHE A 229 -0.32 1.00 -5.36
N PRO A 230 -0.67 2.19 -5.87
CA PRO A 230 -0.54 2.44 -7.30
C PRO A 230 0.91 2.39 -7.79
N ALA A 231 1.90 2.76 -6.96
CA ALA A 231 3.31 2.68 -7.32
C ALA A 231 3.76 1.23 -7.55
N SER A 232 3.38 0.31 -6.67
CA SER A 232 3.69 -1.12 -6.82
C SER A 232 3.07 -1.69 -8.09
N VAL A 233 1.76 -1.45 -8.31
CA VAL A 233 1.04 -1.98 -9.48
C VAL A 233 1.54 -1.36 -10.77
N ALA A 234 1.77 -0.03 -10.81
CA ALA A 234 2.25 0.68 -11.98
C ALA A 234 3.66 0.22 -12.39
N ALA A 235 4.59 0.12 -11.43
CA ALA A 235 5.94 -0.35 -11.69
C ALA A 235 5.94 -1.79 -12.24
N PHE A 236 5.12 -2.67 -11.66
CA PHE A 236 4.98 -4.04 -12.15
C PHE A 236 4.30 -4.10 -13.52
N ALA A 237 3.28 -3.25 -13.78
CA ALA A 237 2.64 -3.17 -15.09
C ALA A 237 3.64 -2.75 -16.18
N ARG A 238 4.56 -1.82 -15.89
CA ARG A 238 5.63 -1.45 -16.83
C ARG A 238 6.59 -2.59 -17.12
N ARG A 239 6.89 -3.41 -16.12
CA ARG A 239 7.71 -4.62 -16.31
C ARG A 239 6.97 -5.69 -17.12
N TYR A 240 5.65 -5.87 -16.88
CA TYR A 240 4.84 -6.96 -17.44
C TYR A 240 4.33 -6.65 -18.85
N TYR A 241 3.79 -5.46 -19.07
CA TYR A 241 3.15 -5.00 -20.31
C TYR A 241 3.95 -3.94 -21.08
N GLY A 242 5.07 -3.46 -20.56
CA GLY A 242 5.77 -2.30 -21.13
C GLY A 242 4.93 -1.02 -21.04
N ASN A 243 4.95 -0.23 -22.10
CA ASN A 243 4.26 1.07 -22.17
C ASN A 243 2.86 0.99 -22.82
N GLU A 244 2.35 -0.20 -23.13
CA GLU A 244 1.05 -0.36 -23.80
C GLU A 244 -0.11 0.21 -22.96
N PRO A 245 -0.33 -0.19 -21.69
CA PRO A 245 -1.44 0.37 -20.93
C PRO A 245 -1.19 1.82 -20.54
N LYS A 246 -2.23 2.64 -20.60
CA LYS A 246 -2.25 3.94 -19.92
C LYS A 246 -2.58 3.72 -18.46
N ILE A 247 -1.70 4.20 -17.57
CA ILE A 247 -1.87 4.11 -16.14
C ILE A 247 -2.40 5.43 -15.60
N ILE A 248 -3.55 5.39 -14.95
CA ILE A 248 -4.28 6.55 -14.45
C ILE A 248 -4.37 6.43 -12.93
N ILE A 249 -3.80 7.41 -12.23
CA ILE A 249 -3.90 7.52 -10.78
C ILE A 249 -5.18 8.29 -10.45
N VAL A 250 -6.00 7.77 -9.54
CA VAL A 250 -7.27 8.38 -9.16
C VAL A 250 -7.23 8.76 -7.67
N GLU A 251 -7.49 10.04 -7.38
CA GLU A 251 -7.44 10.62 -6.04
C GLU A 251 -8.71 11.41 -5.71
N PRO A 252 -9.05 11.57 -4.41
CA PRO A 252 -10.08 12.54 -4.00
C PRO A 252 -9.68 13.97 -4.38
N THR A 253 -10.64 14.79 -4.81
CA THR A 253 -10.42 16.24 -5.02
C THR A 253 -9.89 16.95 -3.78
N GLU A 254 -10.24 16.45 -2.61
CA GLU A 254 -9.84 17.03 -1.32
C GLU A 254 -8.41 16.61 -0.90
N ALA A 255 -7.86 15.57 -1.51
CA ALA A 255 -6.53 15.05 -1.20
C ALA A 255 -5.74 14.62 -2.46
N PRO A 256 -5.53 15.51 -3.46
CA PRO A 256 -4.88 15.16 -4.74
C PRO A 256 -3.35 15.21 -4.61
N VAL A 257 -2.77 14.49 -3.66
CA VAL A 257 -1.36 14.65 -3.26
C VAL A 257 -0.38 14.19 -4.34
N ILE A 258 -0.70 13.14 -5.07
CA ILE A 258 0.14 12.65 -6.19
C ILE A 258 0.02 13.60 -7.38
N GLN A 259 -1.21 14.02 -7.75
CA GLN A 259 -1.42 14.96 -8.85
C GLN A 259 -0.72 16.30 -8.59
N ALA A 260 -0.84 16.86 -7.37
CA ALA A 260 -0.19 18.10 -6.99
C ALA A 260 1.35 17.98 -7.01
N SER A 261 1.88 16.86 -6.51
CA SER A 261 3.33 16.61 -6.50
C SER A 261 3.89 16.43 -7.92
N ILE A 262 3.20 15.71 -8.79
CA ILE A 262 3.57 15.57 -10.22
C ILE A 262 3.52 16.93 -10.93
N SER A 263 2.49 17.72 -10.68
CA SER A 263 2.41 19.08 -11.23
C SER A 263 3.60 19.95 -10.81
N ALA A 264 3.95 19.90 -9.52
CA ALA A 264 5.06 20.65 -8.94
C ALA A 264 6.46 20.11 -9.31
N GLY A 265 6.56 18.84 -9.75
CA GLY A 265 7.84 18.18 -10.03
C GLY A 265 8.64 17.79 -8.77
N LYS A 266 7.98 17.72 -7.63
CA LYS A 266 8.54 17.33 -6.31
C LYS A 266 7.43 16.98 -5.35
N ALA A 267 7.77 16.30 -4.25
CA ALA A 267 6.82 16.05 -3.18
C ALA A 267 6.29 17.36 -2.59
N VAL A 268 4.97 17.46 -2.45
CA VAL A 268 4.28 18.57 -1.80
C VAL A 268 3.19 18.04 -0.87
N GLU A 269 2.97 18.74 0.21
CA GLU A 269 1.81 18.58 1.07
C GLU A 269 0.63 19.34 0.47
N VAL A 270 -0.56 18.74 0.51
CA VAL A 270 -1.80 19.40 0.10
C VAL A 270 -2.67 19.75 1.31
N LYS A 271 -3.46 20.78 1.17
CA LYS A 271 -4.50 21.18 2.13
C LYS A 271 -5.85 21.00 1.48
N GLY A 272 -6.81 20.50 2.23
CA GLY A 272 -8.19 20.28 1.77
C GLY A 272 -9.05 19.82 2.92
N GLU A 273 -10.37 19.88 2.72
CA GLU A 273 -11.34 19.32 3.64
C GLU A 273 -11.19 17.81 3.76
N VAL A 274 -11.92 17.20 4.68
CA VAL A 274 -11.93 15.74 4.84
C VAL A 274 -12.83 15.13 3.78
N SER A 275 -12.29 14.22 2.98
CA SER A 275 -13.04 13.44 1.99
C SER A 275 -13.79 12.28 2.64
N ILE A 276 -14.98 11.95 2.13
CA ILE A 276 -15.70 10.70 2.50
C ILE A 276 -14.91 9.46 2.06
N MET A 277 -14.04 9.58 1.07
CA MET A 277 -13.07 8.54 0.66
C MET A 277 -11.93 8.44 1.69
N GLY A 278 -12.23 8.30 2.96
CA GLY A 278 -11.30 8.44 4.09
C GLY A 278 -10.06 7.55 4.04
N ARG A 279 -10.07 6.43 3.28
CA ARG A 279 -8.89 5.57 3.07
C ARG A 279 -7.91 6.14 2.05
N LEU A 280 -8.32 7.13 1.28
CA LEU A 280 -7.55 7.83 0.26
C LEU A 280 -7.24 9.27 0.67
N ASP A 281 -7.82 9.76 1.76
CA ASP A 281 -7.64 11.13 2.26
C ASP A 281 -6.26 11.31 2.92
N CYS A 282 -5.24 11.40 2.09
CA CYS A 282 -3.84 11.55 2.50
C CYS A 282 -3.29 12.87 1.97
N LYS A 283 -2.64 13.63 2.84
CA LYS A 283 -2.16 15.00 2.51
C LYS A 283 -0.67 15.04 2.14
N VAL A 284 0.08 13.97 2.44
CA VAL A 284 1.52 13.86 2.17
C VAL A 284 1.80 12.56 1.40
N PRO A 285 2.58 12.59 0.31
CA PRO A 285 2.88 11.39 -0.46
C PRO A 285 3.99 10.56 0.21
N SER A 286 3.99 9.26 -0.03
CA SER A 286 5.15 8.41 0.19
C SER A 286 6.22 8.73 -0.85
N LEU A 287 7.44 9.06 -0.43
CA LEU A 287 8.49 9.55 -1.34
C LEU A 287 8.88 8.52 -2.41
N ALA A 288 9.10 7.26 -2.01
CA ALA A 288 9.42 6.18 -2.95
C ALA A 288 8.27 5.94 -3.94
N ALA A 289 7.03 5.99 -3.46
CA ALA A 289 5.86 5.82 -4.30
C ALA A 289 5.73 6.95 -5.33
N LEU A 290 5.88 8.19 -4.90
CA LEU A 290 5.83 9.35 -5.79
C LEU A 290 6.92 9.31 -6.85
N SER A 291 8.17 8.99 -6.47
CA SER A 291 9.30 8.84 -7.39
C SER A 291 9.00 7.79 -8.47
N SER A 292 8.49 6.64 -8.07
CA SER A 292 8.07 5.58 -9.01
C SER A 292 6.92 6.03 -9.92
N LEU A 293 5.88 6.66 -9.37
CA LEU A 293 4.72 7.12 -10.13
C LEU A 293 5.07 8.24 -11.11
N ALA A 294 6.06 9.07 -10.80
CA ALA A 294 6.54 10.09 -11.72
C ALA A 294 6.96 9.51 -13.07
N SER A 295 7.60 8.33 -13.08
CA SER A 295 8.02 7.67 -14.32
C SER A 295 7.00 6.68 -14.88
N THR A 296 6.14 6.10 -14.04
CA THR A 296 5.30 4.96 -14.45
C THR A 296 3.85 5.32 -14.78
N ALA A 297 3.29 6.38 -14.15
CA ALA A 297 1.93 6.84 -14.43
C ALA A 297 1.85 7.76 -15.66
N ASN A 298 0.77 7.64 -16.44
CA ASN A 298 0.54 8.53 -17.60
C ASN A 298 -0.33 9.73 -17.24
N TYR A 299 -1.30 9.53 -16.34
CA TYR A 299 -2.27 10.55 -15.95
C TYR A 299 -2.54 10.47 -14.44
N CYS A 300 -2.86 11.62 -13.88
CA CYS A 300 -3.52 11.72 -12.57
C CYS A 300 -4.89 12.34 -12.79
N MET A 301 -5.91 11.80 -12.14
CA MET A 301 -7.26 12.36 -12.17
C MET A 301 -7.80 12.46 -10.74
N THR A 302 -8.61 13.47 -10.51
CA THR A 302 -9.34 13.59 -9.24
C THR A 302 -10.81 13.30 -9.45
N ILE A 303 -11.45 12.75 -8.44
CA ILE A 303 -12.91 12.58 -8.37
C ILE A 303 -13.44 13.28 -7.11
N THR A 304 -14.62 13.85 -7.21
CA THR A 304 -15.31 14.44 -6.05
C THR A 304 -15.94 13.36 -5.18
N ASP A 305 -16.25 13.71 -3.94
CA ASP A 305 -17.01 12.84 -3.03
C ASP A 305 -18.36 12.43 -3.64
N GLN A 306 -19.02 13.34 -4.37
CA GLN A 306 -20.29 13.06 -5.06
C GLN A 306 -20.10 12.04 -6.21
N GLU A 307 -18.97 12.09 -6.95
CA GLU A 307 -18.70 11.17 -8.04
C GLU A 307 -18.27 9.78 -7.54
N SER A 308 -17.90 9.65 -6.27
CA SER A 308 -17.49 8.40 -5.65
C SER A 308 -18.66 7.56 -5.09
N THR A 309 -19.87 8.11 -5.08
CA THR A 309 -21.12 7.49 -4.61
C THR A 309 -22.05 7.13 -5.75
#